data_33dc3474222df6b8df7ba0de3cf376fc
#
_entry.id   33dc3474222df6b8df7ba0de3cf376fc
#
_cell.length_a   1.000
_cell.length_b   1.000
_cell.length_c   1.000
_cell.angle_alpha   90.00
_cell.angle_beta   90.00
_cell.angle_gamma   90.00
#
_symmetry.space_group_name_H-M   'P 1'
#
loop_
_entity.id
_entity.type
_entity.pdbx_description
1 polymer ?
#
loop_
_entity_poly.entity_id
_entity_poly.type
_entity_poly.pdbx_seq_one_letter_code
_entity_poly.pdbx_strand_id
1 'polypeptide(L)'
;MTYHDFKTMLSSVPLDVEIVFAGMAEPWLNPNCTDMVLNAFDKGYKVGIYTTLAGMAPSDLSKIQRLKFEFFTLHLPDADGIMTLDVNSRYLGLLSSVLSQIDCQKMVIGKLHPEVEKLTGPVKDGSVGLFSRAGNLKTLAINKKSGPLQCSACGPKIDHNILLPNGDVLLCCMDYGQEHVIGNLLKMSYSELFESAEYLRVMDGLKNDSNILCRKCEVSKPI
;
A
#
# COMPACT_ATOMS: atom_id res chain seq x y z
N MET A 1 5.10 2.46 -13.99
CA MET A 1 3.93 1.81 -14.65
C MET A 1 3.34 2.79 -15.64
N THR A 2 3.11 2.36 -16.88
CA THR A 2 2.37 3.16 -17.86
C THR A 2 0.85 2.97 -17.66
N TYR A 3 0.05 3.93 -18.12
CA TYR A 3 -1.41 3.77 -18.09
C TYR A 3 -1.90 2.57 -18.94
N HIS A 4 -1.21 2.29 -20.05
CA HIS A 4 -1.53 1.13 -20.90
C HIS A 4 -1.28 -0.19 -20.17
N ASP A 5 -0.12 -0.36 -19.53
CA ASP A 5 0.22 -1.59 -18.79
C ASP A 5 -0.76 -1.79 -17.62
N PHE A 6 -1.09 -0.71 -16.88
CA PHE A 6 -2.07 -0.77 -15.82
C PHE A 6 -3.44 -1.29 -16.31
N LYS A 7 -3.95 -0.76 -17.43
CA LYS A 7 -5.21 -1.22 -18.01
C LYS A 7 -5.17 -2.68 -18.44
N THR A 8 -4.05 -3.11 -19.03
CA THR A 8 -3.84 -4.50 -19.45
C THR A 8 -3.88 -5.43 -18.24
N MET A 9 -3.10 -5.12 -17.21
CA MET A 9 -3.05 -5.92 -15.98
C MET A 9 -4.40 -5.95 -15.25
N LEU A 10 -5.05 -4.79 -15.12
CA LEU A 10 -6.35 -4.69 -14.45
C LEU A 10 -7.46 -5.48 -15.17
N SER A 11 -7.32 -5.76 -16.48
CA SER A 11 -8.35 -6.49 -17.24
C SER A 11 -8.52 -7.95 -16.80
N SER A 12 -7.55 -8.54 -16.13
CA SER A 12 -7.61 -9.91 -15.62
C SER A 12 -7.98 -10.00 -14.13
N VAL A 13 -8.05 -8.86 -13.43
CA VAL A 13 -8.37 -8.82 -12.00
C VAL A 13 -9.90 -8.87 -11.82
N PRO A 14 -10.44 -9.73 -10.96
CA PRO A 14 -11.88 -9.77 -10.66
C PRO A 14 -12.39 -8.49 -10.00
N LEU A 15 -13.65 -8.12 -10.21
CA LEU A 15 -14.25 -6.88 -9.69
C LEU A 15 -14.49 -6.88 -8.16
N ASP A 16 -14.45 -8.04 -7.53
CA ASP A 16 -14.52 -8.18 -6.07
C ASP A 16 -13.17 -7.90 -5.37
N VAL A 17 -12.09 -7.77 -6.15
CA VAL A 17 -10.79 -7.34 -5.62
C VAL A 17 -10.77 -5.82 -5.45
N GLU A 18 -10.43 -5.37 -4.26
CA GLU A 18 -10.22 -3.95 -3.98
C GLU A 18 -8.89 -3.47 -4.54
N ILE A 19 -8.91 -2.37 -5.28
CA ILE A 19 -7.70 -1.76 -5.84
C ILE A 19 -7.23 -0.64 -4.93
N VAL A 20 -6.07 -0.84 -4.30
CA VAL A 20 -5.50 0.13 -3.38
C VAL A 20 -4.28 0.81 -4.01
N PHE A 21 -4.39 2.11 -4.25
CA PHE A 21 -3.26 2.92 -4.67
C PHE A 21 -2.42 3.28 -3.44
N ALA A 22 -1.36 2.52 -3.27
CA ALA A 22 -0.47 2.58 -2.13
C ALA A 22 0.88 1.95 -2.51
N GLY A 23 1.64 1.53 -1.53
CA GLY A 23 2.74 0.61 -1.73
C GLY A 23 4.06 1.11 -1.20
N MET A 24 5.12 0.75 -1.90
CA MET A 24 6.50 1.06 -1.52
C MET A 24 6.93 2.47 -1.95
N ALA A 25 6.04 3.20 -2.62
CA ALA A 25 6.24 4.57 -3.08
C ALA A 25 4.93 5.36 -3.06
N GLU A 26 5.05 6.67 -3.17
CA GLU A 26 3.90 7.57 -3.26
C GLU A 26 3.18 7.41 -4.62
N PRO A 27 1.86 7.17 -4.66
CA PRO A 27 1.12 6.95 -5.90
C PRO A 27 1.26 8.09 -6.91
N TRP A 28 1.13 9.35 -6.47
CA TRP A 28 1.17 10.53 -7.35
C TRP A 28 2.57 10.92 -7.82
N LEU A 29 3.63 10.21 -7.44
CA LEU A 29 4.91 10.28 -8.16
C LEU A 29 4.83 9.63 -9.55
N ASN A 30 3.81 8.80 -9.79
CA ASN A 30 3.48 8.35 -11.14
C ASN A 30 2.55 9.36 -11.83
N PRO A 31 2.96 10.00 -12.94
CA PRO A 31 2.15 11.01 -13.62
C PRO A 31 0.83 10.48 -14.18
N ASN A 32 0.67 9.17 -14.31
CA ASN A 32 -0.56 8.53 -14.77
C ASN A 32 -1.48 8.10 -13.60
N CYS A 33 -1.13 8.39 -12.34
CA CYS A 33 -1.87 7.88 -11.18
C CYS A 33 -3.35 8.26 -11.23
N THR A 34 -3.66 9.53 -11.47
CA THR A 34 -5.05 10.02 -11.54
C THR A 34 -5.85 9.30 -12.62
N ASP A 35 -5.28 9.09 -13.80
CA ASP A 35 -5.98 8.38 -14.90
C ASP A 35 -6.16 6.89 -14.57
N MET A 36 -5.22 6.29 -13.85
CA MET A 36 -5.35 4.90 -13.34
C MET A 36 -6.46 4.80 -12.29
N VAL A 37 -6.56 5.75 -11.36
CA VAL A 37 -7.63 5.83 -10.35
C VAL A 37 -8.99 5.93 -11.04
N LEU A 38 -9.15 6.86 -11.98
CA LEU A 38 -10.39 7.02 -12.76
C LEU A 38 -10.77 5.75 -13.51
N ASN A 39 -9.79 5.09 -14.15
CA ASN A 39 -10.04 3.85 -14.87
C ASN A 39 -10.51 2.70 -13.96
N ALA A 40 -9.95 2.60 -12.74
CA ALA A 40 -10.41 1.61 -11.76
C ALA A 40 -11.87 1.87 -11.35
N PHE A 41 -12.23 3.12 -11.08
CA PHE A 41 -13.63 3.50 -10.80
C PHE A 41 -14.57 3.23 -11.99
N ASP A 42 -14.19 3.62 -13.20
CA ASP A 42 -15.00 3.44 -14.42
C ASP A 42 -15.27 1.95 -14.68
N LYS A 43 -14.37 1.06 -14.29
CA LYS A 43 -14.53 -0.39 -14.37
C LYS A 43 -15.39 -0.97 -13.24
N GLY A 44 -15.69 -0.20 -12.21
CA GLY A 44 -16.54 -0.62 -11.09
C GLY A 44 -15.78 -1.26 -9.91
N TYR A 45 -14.46 -1.09 -9.84
CA TYR A 45 -13.70 -1.53 -8.68
C TYR A 45 -13.96 -0.68 -7.45
N LYS A 46 -13.87 -1.28 -6.29
CA LYS A 46 -13.66 -0.59 -5.02
C LYS A 46 -12.25 -0.04 -4.99
N VAL A 47 -12.09 1.23 -4.63
CA VAL A 47 -10.79 1.90 -4.66
C VAL A 47 -10.46 2.52 -3.33
N GLY A 48 -9.30 2.14 -2.78
CA GLY A 48 -8.68 2.74 -1.61
C GLY A 48 -7.42 3.54 -1.96
N ILE A 49 -7.10 4.54 -1.17
CA ILE A 49 -5.92 5.39 -1.35
C ILE A 49 -5.13 5.50 -0.04
N TYR A 50 -3.81 5.32 -0.14
CA TYR A 50 -2.85 5.80 0.85
C TYR A 50 -1.89 6.77 0.18
N THR A 51 -1.77 7.99 0.70
CA THR A 51 -0.94 9.03 0.08
C THR A 51 -0.34 10.00 1.10
N THR A 52 0.84 10.52 0.77
CA THR A 52 1.45 11.67 1.42
C THR A 52 1.12 12.98 0.71
N LEU A 53 0.41 12.92 -0.42
CA LEU A 53 0.17 13.99 -1.40
C LEU A 53 1.43 14.46 -2.15
N ALA A 54 2.59 13.85 -1.94
CA ALA A 54 3.79 14.18 -2.72
C ALA A 54 3.55 13.87 -4.21
N GLY A 55 3.85 14.83 -5.07
CA GLY A 55 3.63 14.69 -6.52
C GLY A 55 2.20 15.01 -6.99
N MET A 56 1.20 15.04 -6.11
CA MET A 56 -0.17 15.40 -6.46
C MET A 56 -0.27 16.89 -6.84
N ALA A 57 -1.02 17.18 -7.88
CA ALA A 57 -1.33 18.55 -8.30
C ALA A 57 -2.79 18.92 -8.00
N PRO A 58 -3.15 20.21 -7.89
CA PRO A 58 -4.55 20.64 -7.74
C PRO A 58 -5.46 20.15 -8.87
N SER A 59 -4.93 19.97 -10.08
CA SER A 59 -5.65 19.39 -11.22
C SER A 59 -6.02 17.92 -11.01
N ASP A 60 -5.21 17.15 -10.25
CA ASP A 60 -5.53 15.78 -9.90
C ASP A 60 -6.70 15.75 -8.92
N LEU A 61 -6.64 16.57 -7.86
CA LEU A 61 -7.71 16.70 -6.90
C LEU A 61 -9.04 17.06 -7.59
N SER A 62 -9.05 18.02 -8.52
CA SER A 62 -10.25 18.44 -9.23
C SER A 62 -10.94 17.29 -10.00
N LYS A 63 -10.18 16.29 -10.45
CA LYS A 63 -10.70 15.11 -11.17
C LYS A 63 -11.28 14.05 -10.24
N ILE A 64 -10.72 13.90 -9.02
CA ILE A 64 -11.05 12.79 -8.13
C ILE A 64 -11.93 13.19 -6.94
N GLN A 65 -12.10 14.47 -6.63
CA GLN A 65 -12.79 14.98 -5.45
C GLN A 65 -14.25 14.52 -5.28
N ARG A 66 -14.90 14.08 -6.36
CA ARG A 66 -16.28 13.58 -6.35
C ARG A 66 -16.39 12.06 -6.29
N LEU A 67 -15.28 11.36 -6.32
CA LEU A 67 -15.25 9.90 -6.24
C LEU A 67 -15.53 9.45 -4.80
N LYS A 68 -16.21 8.32 -4.67
CA LYS A 68 -16.47 7.69 -3.37
C LYS A 68 -15.44 6.58 -3.15
N PHE A 69 -14.38 6.92 -2.46
CA PHE A 69 -13.36 5.94 -2.07
C PHE A 69 -13.88 5.02 -0.95
N GLU A 70 -13.41 3.76 -0.91
CA GLU A 70 -13.61 2.90 0.25
C GLU A 70 -12.90 3.50 1.48
N PHE A 71 -11.71 4.06 1.25
CA PHE A 71 -10.99 4.92 2.18
C PHE A 71 -10.02 5.83 1.42
N PHE A 72 -9.74 7.00 2.01
CA PHE A 72 -8.68 7.90 1.57
C PHE A 72 -7.85 8.28 2.78
N THR A 73 -6.66 7.68 2.91
CA THR A 73 -5.81 7.84 4.09
C THR A 73 -4.61 8.73 3.77
N LEU A 74 -4.51 9.82 4.51
CA LEU A 74 -3.38 10.73 4.47
C LEU A 74 -2.29 10.29 5.44
N HIS A 75 -1.11 9.99 4.92
CA HIS A 75 0.12 9.89 5.70
C HIS A 75 0.68 11.29 5.88
N LEU A 76 0.48 11.86 7.05
CA LEU A 76 0.87 13.24 7.34
C LEU A 76 2.35 13.33 7.75
N PRO A 77 3.04 14.42 7.37
CA PRO A 77 4.43 14.65 7.75
C PRO A 77 4.61 14.75 9.25
N ASP A 78 5.71 14.20 9.71
CA ASP A 78 6.13 14.25 11.12
C ASP A 78 7.15 15.38 11.36
N ALA A 79 7.32 15.73 12.64
CA ALA A 79 8.31 16.72 13.11
C ALA A 79 9.68 16.09 13.42
N ASP A 80 9.75 14.76 13.44
CA ASP A 80 10.93 14.00 13.85
C ASP A 80 11.84 13.68 12.65
N GLY A 81 11.40 14.02 11.42
CA GLY A 81 12.15 13.79 10.17
C GLY A 81 12.16 12.33 9.71
N ILE A 82 11.20 11.54 10.15
CA ILE A 82 11.00 10.14 9.68
C ILE A 82 10.57 10.15 8.22
N MET A 83 9.66 11.06 7.88
CA MET A 83 9.20 11.27 6.50
C MET A 83 9.97 12.43 5.88
N THR A 84 10.65 12.16 4.76
CA THR A 84 11.34 13.20 3.97
C THR A 84 10.36 13.88 3.03
N LEU A 85 9.55 14.79 3.57
CA LEU A 85 8.58 15.58 2.82
C LEU A 85 8.71 17.05 3.20
N ASP A 86 8.82 17.92 2.19
CA ASP A 86 8.95 19.36 2.38
C ASP A 86 7.57 19.99 2.67
N VAL A 87 7.38 20.46 3.91
CA VAL A 87 6.14 21.10 4.38
C VAL A 87 6.20 22.60 4.06
N ASN A 88 5.94 22.94 2.81
CA ASN A 88 5.92 24.31 2.32
C ASN A 88 4.46 24.80 2.06
N SER A 89 4.31 26.06 1.66
CA SER A 89 3.00 26.68 1.40
C SER A 89 2.19 25.96 0.30
N ARG A 90 2.85 25.39 -0.72
CA ARG A 90 2.20 24.60 -1.77
C ARG A 90 1.60 23.32 -1.20
N TYR A 91 2.37 22.58 -0.38
CA TYR A 91 1.90 21.38 0.27
C TYR A 91 0.72 21.68 1.21
N LEU A 92 0.84 22.70 2.07
CA LEU A 92 -0.21 23.07 3.01
C LEU A 92 -1.49 23.51 2.31
N GLY A 93 -1.38 24.24 1.19
CA GLY A 93 -2.52 24.63 0.36
C GLY A 93 -3.24 23.44 -0.27
N LEU A 94 -2.47 22.47 -0.79
CA LEU A 94 -3.03 21.23 -1.33
C LEU A 94 -3.69 20.38 -0.23
N LEU A 95 -3.02 20.19 0.91
CA LEU A 95 -3.57 19.47 2.06
C LEU A 95 -4.89 20.09 2.54
N SER A 96 -4.94 21.41 2.69
CA SER A 96 -6.17 22.12 3.06
C SER A 96 -7.31 21.86 2.06
N SER A 97 -6.99 21.87 0.76
CA SER A 97 -7.96 21.61 -0.30
C SER A 97 -8.48 20.16 -0.27
N VAL A 98 -7.60 19.19 -0.04
CA VAL A 98 -7.98 17.77 0.08
C VAL A 98 -8.88 17.56 1.29
N LEU A 99 -8.51 18.10 2.46
CA LEU A 99 -9.28 17.97 3.70
C LEU A 99 -10.69 18.60 3.60
N SER A 100 -10.87 19.60 2.74
CA SER A 100 -12.18 20.24 2.53
C SER A 100 -13.08 19.53 1.51
N GLN A 101 -12.52 18.66 0.66
CA GLN A 101 -13.22 18.09 -0.50
C GLN A 101 -13.34 16.56 -0.46
N ILE A 102 -12.49 15.88 0.29
CA ILE A 102 -12.47 14.42 0.40
C ILE A 102 -12.57 14.03 1.88
N ASP A 103 -13.42 13.07 2.19
CA ASP A 103 -13.44 12.47 3.53
C ASP A 103 -12.17 11.62 3.72
N CYS A 104 -11.29 12.09 4.62
CA CYS A 104 -9.95 11.55 4.78
C CYS A 104 -9.71 10.99 6.17
N GLN A 105 -9.21 9.78 6.23
CA GLN A 105 -8.52 9.27 7.41
C GLN A 105 -7.12 9.90 7.48
N LYS A 106 -6.64 10.11 8.69
CA LYS A 106 -5.33 10.75 8.94
C LYS A 106 -4.46 9.86 9.81
N MET A 107 -3.21 9.68 9.41
CA MET A 107 -2.21 8.95 10.19
C MET A 107 -0.87 9.68 10.14
N VAL A 108 -0.08 9.51 11.18
CA VAL A 108 1.29 10.01 11.30
C VAL A 108 2.16 8.94 11.96
N ILE A 109 3.42 8.89 11.58
CA ILE A 109 4.44 8.10 12.29
C ILE A 109 5.29 9.12 13.06
N GLY A 110 5.33 8.98 14.39
CA GLY A 110 6.00 9.97 15.25
C GLY A 110 5.13 11.19 15.54
N LYS A 111 5.77 12.30 15.86
CA LYS A 111 5.10 13.55 16.25
C LYS A 111 4.64 14.31 14.99
N LEU A 112 3.37 14.70 14.95
CA LEU A 112 2.81 15.47 13.84
C LEU A 112 3.55 16.79 13.65
N HIS A 113 3.80 17.17 12.38
CA HIS A 113 4.45 18.43 12.04
C HIS A 113 3.58 19.62 12.47
N PRO A 114 4.11 20.65 13.18
CA PRO A 114 3.32 21.73 13.77
C PRO A 114 2.45 22.52 12.78
N GLU A 115 2.95 22.80 11.57
CA GLU A 115 2.16 23.51 10.54
C GLU A 115 1.03 22.65 9.98
N VAL A 116 1.19 21.33 9.96
CA VAL A 116 0.14 20.39 9.56
C VAL A 116 -0.92 20.28 10.66
N GLU A 117 -0.52 20.24 11.92
CA GLU A 117 -1.42 20.18 13.08
C GLU A 117 -2.37 21.38 13.13
N LYS A 118 -1.91 22.57 12.73
CA LYS A 118 -2.78 23.77 12.61
C LYS A 118 -3.94 23.58 11.64
N LEU A 119 -3.76 22.76 10.60
CA LEU A 119 -4.79 22.48 9.58
C LEU A 119 -5.66 21.29 9.95
N THR A 120 -5.07 20.25 10.52
CA THR A 120 -5.76 18.97 10.73
C THR A 120 -6.37 18.83 12.12
N GLY A 121 -5.97 19.68 13.07
CA GLY A 121 -6.10 19.42 14.48
C GLY A 121 -5.21 18.26 14.93
N PRO A 122 -5.24 17.90 16.22
CA PRO A 122 -4.46 16.79 16.74
C PRO A 122 -4.94 15.49 16.10
N VAL A 123 -4.00 14.76 15.52
CA VAL A 123 -4.24 13.39 15.04
C VAL A 123 -4.02 12.47 16.24
N LYS A 124 -5.09 11.79 16.68
CA LYS A 124 -4.94 10.75 17.70
C LYS A 124 -3.92 9.74 17.19
N ASP A 125 -2.98 9.41 18.06
CA ASP A 125 -1.88 8.49 17.83
C ASP A 125 -2.32 7.25 17.04
N GLY A 126 -2.24 7.36 15.73
CA GLY A 126 -2.26 6.23 14.82
C GLY A 126 -0.81 5.79 14.64
N SER A 127 -0.01 5.78 15.73
CA SER A 127 1.33 5.25 15.72
C SER A 127 1.26 3.79 15.31
N VAL A 128 1.16 3.59 14.01
CA VAL A 128 1.51 2.31 13.41
C VAL A 128 2.98 2.14 13.76
N GLY A 129 3.26 1.24 14.70
CA GLY A 129 4.62 0.97 15.11
C GLY A 129 5.48 0.75 13.86
N LEU A 130 6.71 1.20 13.89
CA LEU A 130 7.64 0.94 12.80
C LEU A 130 7.78 -0.58 12.64
N PHE A 131 7.26 -1.10 11.55
CA PHE A 131 7.44 -2.50 11.19
C PHE A 131 8.84 -2.70 10.58
N SER A 132 9.52 -3.78 10.93
CA SER A 132 10.78 -4.16 10.27
C SER A 132 10.58 -4.59 8.82
N ARG A 133 9.33 -4.67 8.35
CA ARG A 133 8.95 -5.24 7.05
C ARG A 133 9.56 -6.63 6.89
N ALA A 134 9.24 -7.49 7.83
CA ALA A 134 9.73 -8.87 7.90
C ALA A 134 11.28 -8.95 7.86
N GLY A 135 11.95 -7.95 8.45
CA GLY A 135 13.40 -7.90 8.54
C GLY A 135 14.12 -7.21 7.40
N ASN A 136 13.38 -6.62 6.47
CA ASN A 136 13.99 -5.83 5.41
C ASN A 136 14.52 -4.47 5.91
N LEU A 137 13.91 -3.94 6.98
CA LEU A 137 14.44 -2.77 7.69
C LEU A 137 15.29 -3.23 8.89
N LYS A 138 16.60 -3.11 8.78
CA LYS A 138 17.59 -3.65 9.75
C LYS A 138 17.59 -2.97 11.11
N THR A 139 16.79 -1.92 11.31
CA THR A 139 16.75 -1.12 12.53
C THR A 139 15.99 -1.77 13.68
N LEU A 140 15.26 -2.84 13.43
CA LEU A 140 14.43 -3.52 14.42
C LEU A 140 14.86 -4.98 14.58
N ALA A 141 14.92 -5.45 15.83
CA ALA A 141 15.18 -6.84 16.14
C ALA A 141 14.04 -7.74 15.65
N ILE A 142 14.41 -8.86 15.02
CA ILE A 142 13.45 -9.81 14.49
C ILE A 142 13.57 -11.14 15.25
N ASN A 143 12.44 -11.61 15.76
CA ASN A 143 12.33 -12.97 16.29
C ASN A 143 11.80 -13.89 15.19
N LYS A 144 12.62 -14.86 14.76
CA LYS A 144 12.19 -15.89 13.82
C LYS A 144 11.17 -16.81 14.51
N LYS A 145 10.00 -16.95 13.89
CA LYS A 145 8.91 -17.82 14.36
C LYS A 145 9.06 -19.24 13.82
N SER A 146 8.69 -20.24 14.62
CA SER A 146 8.68 -21.66 14.26
C SER A 146 7.28 -22.24 14.35
N GLY A 147 7.09 -23.43 13.80
CA GLY A 147 5.80 -24.13 13.76
C GLY A 147 4.81 -23.54 12.74
N PRO A 148 3.56 -24.02 12.71
CA PRO A 148 2.53 -23.51 11.83
C PRO A 148 2.19 -22.06 12.08
N LEU A 149 2.04 -21.27 10.99
CA LEU A 149 1.76 -19.83 11.03
C LEU A 149 0.53 -19.47 10.22
N GLN A 150 -0.10 -18.36 10.58
CA GLN A 150 -1.11 -17.68 9.78
C GLN A 150 -0.82 -16.17 9.67
N CYS A 151 -1.25 -15.56 8.58
CA CYS A 151 -1.23 -14.10 8.44
C CYS A 151 -2.44 -13.49 9.16
N SER A 152 -2.22 -12.56 10.09
CA SER A 152 -3.33 -11.90 10.77
C SER A 152 -3.90 -10.69 9.99
N ALA A 153 -3.18 -10.21 8.97
CA ALA A 153 -3.62 -9.11 8.12
C ALA A 153 -4.35 -9.58 6.86
N CYS A 154 -3.82 -10.61 6.19
CA CYS A 154 -4.33 -11.10 4.91
C CYS A 154 -5.23 -12.34 5.05
N GLY A 155 -5.44 -12.85 6.27
CA GLY A 155 -6.18 -14.10 6.45
C GLY A 155 -5.49 -15.33 5.84
N PRO A 156 -6.25 -16.39 5.52
CA PRO A 156 -5.67 -17.67 5.13
C PRO A 156 -5.08 -17.70 3.73
N LYS A 157 -5.48 -16.79 2.84
CA LYS A 157 -5.05 -16.80 1.43
C LYS A 157 -3.84 -15.89 1.13
N ILE A 158 -3.44 -15.03 2.03
CA ILE A 158 -2.41 -13.99 1.78
C ILE A 158 -2.66 -13.30 0.42
N ASP A 159 -3.77 -12.57 0.32
CA ASP A 159 -4.25 -11.93 -0.91
C ASP A 159 -4.10 -10.40 -0.94
N HIS A 160 -3.41 -9.81 0.04
CA HIS A 160 -3.02 -8.40 0.02
C HIS A 160 -1.73 -8.20 -0.82
N ASN A 161 -1.81 -8.55 -2.08
CA ASN A 161 -0.67 -8.56 -2.99
C ASN A 161 -0.25 -7.15 -3.43
N ILE A 162 1.00 -7.00 -3.86
CA ILE A 162 1.53 -5.74 -4.39
C ILE A 162 1.88 -5.90 -5.86
N LEU A 163 1.25 -5.11 -6.70
CA LEU A 163 1.57 -5.02 -8.12
C LEU A 163 2.68 -3.99 -8.36
N LEU A 164 3.80 -4.43 -8.89
CA LEU A 164 4.93 -3.58 -9.25
C LEU A 164 4.78 -2.96 -10.65
N PRO A 165 5.52 -1.87 -10.95
CA PRO A 165 5.44 -1.19 -12.25
C PRO A 165 5.78 -2.05 -13.48
N ASN A 166 6.56 -3.10 -13.32
CA ASN A 166 6.94 -4.04 -14.36
C ASN A 166 5.96 -5.22 -14.56
N GLY A 167 4.87 -5.22 -13.79
CA GLY A 167 3.84 -6.26 -13.81
C GLY A 167 4.06 -7.39 -12.82
N ASP A 168 5.20 -7.47 -12.17
CA ASP A 168 5.44 -8.46 -11.12
C ASP A 168 4.49 -8.25 -9.95
N VAL A 169 4.01 -9.33 -9.39
CA VAL A 169 3.15 -9.32 -8.21
C VAL A 169 3.88 -9.94 -7.04
N LEU A 170 4.06 -9.17 -5.97
CA LEU A 170 4.64 -9.65 -4.73
C LEU A 170 3.57 -10.27 -3.84
N LEU A 171 3.99 -11.20 -3.00
CA LEU A 171 3.16 -11.92 -2.05
C LEU A 171 2.31 -10.97 -1.19
N CYS A 172 2.92 -9.94 -0.61
CA CYS A 172 2.23 -8.98 0.25
C CYS A 172 3.05 -7.69 0.46
N CYS A 173 2.45 -6.70 1.13
CA CYS A 173 3.08 -5.41 1.43
C CYS A 173 4.27 -5.47 2.41
N MET A 174 4.52 -6.61 3.05
CA MET A 174 5.69 -6.80 3.93
C MET A 174 6.94 -7.21 3.14
N ASP A 175 6.79 -7.62 1.88
CA ASP A 175 7.87 -8.14 1.04
C ASP A 175 8.67 -7.01 0.36
N TYR A 176 9.27 -6.13 1.16
CA TYR A 176 10.13 -5.05 0.67
C TYR A 176 11.41 -5.56 -0.01
N GLY A 177 11.83 -6.77 0.31
CA GLY A 177 12.97 -7.44 -0.33
C GLY A 177 12.65 -8.06 -1.67
N GLN A 178 11.38 -8.08 -2.09
CA GLN A 178 10.90 -8.72 -3.31
C GLN A 178 11.34 -10.21 -3.39
N GLU A 179 11.31 -10.89 -2.23
CA GLU A 179 11.75 -12.27 -2.11
C GLU A 179 10.72 -13.27 -2.69
N HIS A 180 9.45 -12.88 -2.73
CA HIS A 180 8.33 -13.73 -3.13
C HIS A 180 7.51 -13.10 -4.26
N VAL A 181 8.05 -13.14 -5.48
CA VAL A 181 7.33 -12.78 -6.71
C VAL A 181 6.44 -13.94 -7.09
N ILE A 182 5.13 -13.80 -6.92
CA ILE A 182 4.14 -14.87 -7.18
C ILE A 182 3.68 -14.93 -8.63
N GLY A 183 4.04 -13.98 -9.48
CA GLY A 183 3.74 -13.98 -10.89
C GLY A 183 3.86 -12.61 -11.52
N ASN A 184 3.37 -12.47 -12.77
CA ASN A 184 3.42 -11.22 -13.52
C ASN A 184 2.13 -11.04 -14.33
N LEU A 185 1.34 -10.00 -14.03
CA LEU A 185 0.01 -9.76 -14.65
C LEU A 185 0.08 -9.29 -16.12
N LEU A 186 1.26 -9.03 -16.68
CA LEU A 186 1.43 -8.87 -18.13
C LEU A 186 1.59 -10.21 -18.86
N LYS A 187 1.75 -11.34 -18.13
CA LYS A 187 2.06 -12.65 -18.67
C LYS A 187 1.08 -13.74 -18.29
N MET A 188 0.29 -13.51 -17.21
CA MET A 188 -0.64 -14.49 -16.68
C MET A 188 -1.88 -13.79 -16.09
N SER A 189 -2.97 -14.54 -15.89
CA SER A 189 -4.19 -14.04 -15.26
C SER A 189 -4.02 -13.90 -13.73
N TYR A 190 -4.91 -13.14 -13.12
CA TYR A 190 -4.93 -12.95 -11.66
C TYR A 190 -5.09 -14.28 -10.90
N SER A 191 -5.92 -15.20 -11.38
CA SER A 191 -6.13 -16.51 -10.74
C SER A 191 -4.89 -17.39 -10.75
N GLU A 192 -4.10 -17.35 -11.84
CA GLU A 192 -2.88 -18.14 -11.98
C GLU A 192 -1.78 -17.73 -10.98
N LEU A 193 -1.84 -16.49 -10.43
CA LEU A 193 -0.91 -16.05 -9.37
C LEU A 193 -0.96 -17.00 -8.17
N PHE A 194 -2.16 -17.47 -7.78
CA PHE A 194 -2.39 -18.32 -6.62
C PHE A 194 -2.14 -19.81 -6.89
N GLU A 195 -1.84 -20.15 -8.11
CA GLU A 195 -1.42 -21.48 -8.56
C GLU A 195 0.09 -21.55 -8.86
N SER A 196 0.79 -20.43 -8.77
CA SER A 196 2.21 -20.33 -9.05
C SER A 196 3.04 -21.15 -8.06
N ALA A 197 4.16 -21.69 -8.53
CA ALA A 197 5.06 -22.47 -7.69
C ALA A 197 5.54 -21.69 -6.46
N GLU A 198 5.79 -20.39 -6.60
CA GLU A 198 6.25 -19.56 -5.49
C GLU A 198 5.14 -19.32 -4.45
N TYR A 199 3.91 -19.03 -4.89
CA TYR A 199 2.78 -18.89 -3.97
C TYR A 199 2.54 -20.18 -3.21
N LEU A 200 2.48 -21.33 -3.89
CA LEU A 200 2.28 -22.65 -3.28
C LEU A 200 3.42 -23.01 -2.31
N ARG A 201 4.67 -22.67 -2.65
CA ARG A 201 5.83 -22.85 -1.77
C ARG A 201 5.68 -22.06 -0.46
N VAL A 202 5.21 -20.83 -0.53
CA VAL A 202 4.96 -20.02 0.67
C VAL A 202 3.81 -20.60 1.50
N MET A 203 2.70 -20.97 0.85
CA MET A 203 1.54 -21.55 1.54
C MET A 203 1.87 -22.87 2.23
N ASP A 204 2.71 -23.70 1.63
CA ASP A 204 3.23 -24.90 2.30
C ASP A 204 4.20 -24.54 3.44
N GLY A 205 5.07 -23.56 3.22
CA GLY A 205 6.00 -23.05 4.21
C GLY A 205 5.35 -22.46 5.46
N LEU A 206 4.08 -22.06 5.40
CA LEU A 206 3.32 -21.66 6.59
C LEU A 206 3.04 -22.84 7.54
N LYS A 207 2.99 -24.07 7.03
CA LYS A 207 2.68 -25.28 7.78
C LYS A 207 3.91 -25.94 8.41
N ASN A 208 5.10 -25.62 7.93
CA ASN A 208 6.38 -26.19 8.33
C ASN A 208 7.41 -25.09 8.60
N ASP A 209 8.65 -25.45 8.98
CA ASP A 209 9.72 -24.48 9.31
C ASP A 209 10.54 -23.99 8.09
N SER A 210 9.97 -24.05 6.89
CA SER A 210 10.62 -23.52 5.68
C SER A 210 10.98 -22.05 5.82
N ASN A 211 12.06 -21.65 5.14
CA ASN A 211 12.52 -20.26 5.14
C ASN A 211 11.65 -19.41 4.21
N ILE A 212 10.62 -18.78 4.78
CA ILE A 212 9.73 -17.84 4.11
C ILE A 212 9.68 -16.52 4.87
N LEU A 213 9.31 -15.44 4.18
CA LEU A 213 9.17 -14.10 4.75
C LEU A 213 8.33 -14.10 6.06
N CYS A 214 7.23 -14.86 6.07
CA CYS A 214 6.29 -14.91 7.19
C CYS A 214 6.94 -15.34 8.50
N ARG A 215 8.09 -16.06 8.48
CA ARG A 215 8.85 -16.44 9.68
C ARG A 215 9.42 -15.24 10.44
N LYS A 216 9.63 -14.14 9.75
CA LYS A 216 10.18 -12.89 10.30
C LYS A 216 9.14 -11.76 10.35
N CYS A 217 7.94 -12.00 9.83
CA CYS A 217 6.92 -10.97 9.67
C CYS A 217 6.21 -10.69 11.01
N GLU A 218 6.05 -9.42 11.35
CA GLU A 218 5.41 -8.98 12.59
C GLU A 218 3.92 -9.36 12.64
N VAL A 219 3.24 -9.35 11.50
CA VAL A 219 1.81 -9.65 11.41
C VAL A 219 1.50 -11.14 11.27
N SER A 220 2.49 -12.01 11.14
CA SER A 220 2.27 -13.45 11.21
C SER A 220 2.11 -13.90 12.66
N LYS A 221 1.29 -14.91 12.91
CA LYS A 221 1.03 -15.47 14.24
C LYS A 221 1.09 -17.00 14.20
N PRO A 222 1.60 -17.67 15.25
CA PRO A 222 1.42 -19.11 15.42
C PRO A 222 -0.06 -19.48 15.44
N ILE A 223 -0.38 -20.67 14.91
CA ILE A 223 -1.71 -21.27 14.97
C ILE A 223 -1.84 -22.06 16.26
#